data_66e86bdefb7cf0db4fc1f513ea85256e
#
_entry.id   66e86bdefb7cf0db4fc1f513ea85256e
#
_cell.length_a   1.000
_cell.length_b   1.000
_cell.length_c   1.000
_cell.angle_alpha   90.00
_cell.angle_beta   90.00
_cell.angle_gamma   90.00
#
_symmetry.space_group_name_H-M   'P 1'
#
loop_
_entity.id
_entity.type
_entity.pdbx_description
1 polymer ?
#
loop_
_entity_poly.entity_id
_entity_poly.type
_entity_poly.pdbx_seq_one_letter_code
_entity_poly.pdbx_strand_id
1 'polypeptide(L)'
;MNKGIQIVATAAVLLLTCSMEARAADVPHISGGAGENARQELLAKEGDYNLKIIAADKSGDYLADVQVVIESARKERVLDTTMGGPILLAKLAPGTYTIRATSEAKTLTRTVTIAAPGLRQVDFRWDVSR
;
A
#
# COMPACT_ATOMS: atom_id res chain seq x y z
N MET A 1 7.53 42.24 -37.35
CA MET A 1 8.41 41.73 -37.09
C MET A 1 8.67 41.09 -35.87
N ASN A 2 9.05 41.32 -35.05
CA ASN A 2 9.42 40.85 -33.87
C ASN A 2 8.44 40.14 -33.18
N LYS A 3 7.35 40.15 -33.46
CA LYS A 3 6.40 39.58 -32.73
C LYS A 3 6.61 38.18 -32.34
N GLY A 4 7.15 37.39 -33.02
CA GLY A 4 7.23 36.03 -32.69
C GLY A 4 7.91 35.73 -31.42
N ILE A 5 8.55 36.65 -30.89
CA ILE A 5 9.27 36.45 -29.74
C ILE A 5 8.48 36.06 -28.57
N GLN A 6 7.40 36.62 -28.42
CA GLN A 6 6.66 36.40 -27.24
C GLN A 6 6.25 35.03 -27.08
N ILE A 7 5.99 34.34 -28.06
CA ILE A 7 5.47 33.07 -27.95
C ILE A 7 6.31 32.13 -27.19
N VAL A 8 7.53 32.31 -27.29
CA VAL A 8 8.40 31.39 -26.63
C VAL A 8 8.26 31.28 -25.17
N ALA A 9 7.99 32.31 -24.54
CA ALA A 9 7.92 32.31 -23.12
C ALA A 9 6.90 31.37 -22.58
N THR A 10 5.86 31.20 -23.29
CA THR A 10 4.79 30.42 -22.78
C THR A 10 5.14 28.99 -22.63
N ALA A 11 5.88 28.47 -23.47
CA ALA A 11 6.20 27.07 -23.41
C ALA A 11 6.95 26.67 -22.18
N ALA A 12 7.76 27.51 -21.71
CA ALA A 12 8.58 27.17 -20.59
C ALA A 12 7.79 26.89 -19.33
N VAL A 13 6.74 27.57 -19.18
CA VAL A 13 5.94 27.44 -17.98
C VAL A 13 5.34 26.08 -17.84
N LEU A 14 4.93 25.50 -18.89
CA LEU A 14 4.30 24.24 -18.82
C LEU A 14 5.17 23.16 -18.28
N LEU A 15 6.39 23.22 -18.52
CA LEU A 15 7.27 22.21 -18.07
C LEU A 15 7.34 22.06 -16.59
N LEU A 16 7.21 23.13 -15.91
CA LEU A 16 7.30 23.06 -14.49
C LEU A 16 6.19 22.33 -13.85
N THR A 17 5.02 22.50 -14.34
CA THR A 17 3.91 21.90 -13.71
C THR A 17 3.95 20.40 -13.82
N CYS A 18 4.46 19.87 -14.86
CA CYS A 18 4.43 18.44 -15.04
C CYS A 18 5.21 17.68 -14.00
N SER A 19 6.25 18.23 -13.51
CA SER A 19 7.08 17.50 -12.60
C SER A 19 6.47 17.36 -11.23
N MET A 20 5.49 18.13 -10.93
CA MET A 20 4.95 18.11 -9.62
C MET A 20 4.01 16.97 -9.35
N GLU A 21 3.39 16.47 -10.31
CA GLU A 21 2.42 15.46 -10.07
C GLU A 21 2.91 14.08 -10.06
N ALA A 22 4.14 13.86 -10.06
CA ALA A 22 4.67 12.56 -10.08
C ALA A 22 4.37 11.76 -8.85
N ARG A 23 4.04 12.41 -7.73
CA ARG A 23 3.83 11.71 -6.52
C ARG A 23 2.43 11.26 -6.35
N ALA A 24 2.20 10.01 -6.26
CA ALA A 24 0.87 9.48 -6.03
C ALA A 24 0.56 9.44 -4.55
N ALA A 25 -0.65 9.67 -4.20
CA ALA A 25 -1.08 9.54 -2.81
C ALA A 25 -1.29 8.08 -2.48
N ASP A 26 -1.16 7.72 -1.23
CA ASP A 26 -1.43 6.37 -0.76
C ASP A 26 -2.89 6.00 -1.00
N VAL A 27 -3.13 4.75 -1.35
CA VAL A 27 -4.50 4.27 -1.50
C VAL A 27 -5.20 4.26 -0.16
N PRO A 28 -6.53 4.26 -0.12
CA PRO A 28 -7.25 4.16 1.13
C PRO A 28 -6.89 2.89 1.88
N HIS A 29 -6.58 3.01 3.15
CA HIS A 29 -6.18 1.88 3.97
C HIS A 29 -6.40 2.17 5.44
N ILE A 30 -6.54 1.10 6.22
CA ILE A 30 -6.55 1.19 7.67
C ILE A 30 -5.77 0.00 8.23
N SER A 31 -5.20 0.16 9.39
CA SER A 31 -4.52 -0.95 10.05
C SER A 31 -4.83 -0.96 11.53
N GLY A 32 -4.68 -2.11 12.17
CA GLY A 32 -4.95 -2.27 13.57
C GLY A 32 -5.22 -3.72 13.90
N GLY A 33 -6.17 -3.97 14.80
CA GLY A 33 -6.57 -5.32 15.14
C GLY A 33 -5.83 -5.90 16.32
N ALA A 34 -5.13 -5.07 17.07
CA ALA A 34 -4.49 -5.53 18.29
C ALA A 34 -5.54 -5.52 19.38
N GLY A 35 -5.96 -6.67 19.81
CA GLY A 35 -7.03 -6.80 20.80
C GLY A 35 -8.36 -7.13 20.14
N GLU A 36 -9.25 -7.65 20.91
CA GLU A 36 -10.50 -8.19 20.40
C GLU A 36 -11.42 -7.13 19.84
N ASN A 37 -11.61 -6.05 20.55
CA ASN A 37 -12.48 -4.97 20.08
C ASN A 37 -11.96 -4.31 18.82
N ALA A 38 -10.67 -4.07 18.76
CA ALA A 38 -10.07 -3.47 17.58
C ALA A 38 -10.18 -4.39 16.38
N ARG A 39 -10.06 -5.68 16.62
CA ARG A 39 -10.21 -6.67 15.55
C ARG A 39 -11.63 -6.71 15.01
N GLN A 40 -12.60 -6.64 15.89
CA GLN A 40 -14.00 -6.62 15.50
C GLN A 40 -14.32 -5.37 14.66
N GLU A 41 -13.79 -4.25 15.03
CA GLU A 41 -14.00 -3.03 14.28
C GLU A 41 -13.44 -3.11 12.88
N LEU A 42 -12.26 -3.72 12.71
CA LEU A 42 -11.69 -3.90 11.40
C LEU A 42 -12.50 -4.87 10.56
N LEU A 43 -12.95 -5.96 11.15
CA LEU A 43 -13.76 -6.94 10.45
C LEU A 43 -15.04 -6.32 9.92
N ALA A 44 -15.62 -5.40 10.67
CA ALA A 44 -16.84 -4.73 10.25
C ALA A 44 -16.60 -3.83 9.03
N LYS A 45 -15.36 -3.45 8.77
CA LYS A 45 -15.02 -2.57 7.65
C LYS A 45 -14.50 -3.30 6.43
N GLU A 46 -14.38 -4.61 6.51
CA GLU A 46 -13.80 -5.38 5.40
C GLU A 46 -14.54 -5.18 4.08
N GLY A 47 -15.81 -4.93 4.13
CA GLY A 47 -16.59 -4.74 2.91
C GLY A 47 -16.21 -3.52 2.09
N ASP A 48 -15.53 -2.56 2.71
CA ASP A 48 -15.08 -1.34 2.02
C ASP A 48 -13.70 -1.49 1.38
N TYR A 49 -13.06 -2.64 1.54
CA TYR A 49 -11.69 -2.86 1.08
C TYR A 49 -11.61 -4.15 0.26
N ASN A 50 -10.55 -4.30 -0.49
CA ASN A 50 -10.38 -5.51 -1.31
C ASN A 50 -9.07 -6.24 -1.06
N LEU A 51 -8.26 -5.77 -0.13
CA LEU A 51 -7.03 -6.46 0.25
C LEU A 51 -6.93 -6.49 1.76
N LYS A 52 -6.60 -7.66 2.31
CA LYS A 52 -6.38 -7.83 3.74
C LYS A 52 -5.01 -8.47 3.94
N ILE A 53 -4.15 -7.82 4.68
CA ILE A 53 -2.83 -8.35 5.00
C ILE A 53 -2.79 -8.69 6.48
N ILE A 54 -2.35 -9.88 6.82
CA ILE A 54 -2.19 -10.31 8.19
C ILE A 54 -0.71 -10.60 8.45
N ALA A 55 -0.19 -10.08 9.54
CA ALA A 55 1.20 -10.26 9.93
C ALA A 55 1.28 -11.06 11.22
N ALA A 56 2.00 -12.17 11.18
CA ALA A 56 2.18 -13.04 12.34
C ALA A 56 3.52 -13.76 12.23
N ASP A 57 3.97 -14.36 13.33
CA ASP A 57 5.14 -15.22 13.27
C ASP A 57 4.67 -16.66 13.00
N LYS A 58 5.58 -17.57 12.88
CA LYS A 58 5.26 -18.96 12.56
C LYS A 58 4.50 -19.67 13.68
N SER A 59 4.58 -19.18 14.87
CA SER A 59 3.82 -19.75 15.98
C SER A 59 2.38 -19.26 15.98
N GLY A 60 2.06 -18.27 15.17
CA GLY A 60 0.72 -17.71 15.12
C GLY A 60 0.54 -16.44 15.92
N ASP A 61 1.57 -15.98 16.59
CA ASP A 61 1.48 -14.72 17.33
C ASP A 61 1.44 -13.56 16.37
N TYR A 62 0.53 -12.64 16.60
CA TYR A 62 0.39 -11.45 15.76
C TYR A 62 1.56 -10.49 15.97
N LEU A 63 1.96 -9.85 14.89
CA LEU A 63 3.05 -8.88 14.92
C LEU A 63 2.51 -7.48 14.65
N ALA A 64 3.14 -6.49 15.25
CA ALA A 64 2.81 -5.09 15.00
C ALA A 64 4.01 -4.40 14.41
N ASP A 65 3.84 -3.17 14.00
CA ASP A 65 4.91 -2.32 13.48
C ASP A 65 5.60 -2.91 12.25
N VAL A 66 4.87 -3.68 11.48
CA VAL A 66 5.37 -4.21 10.23
C VAL A 66 5.27 -3.14 9.16
N GLN A 67 6.36 -2.89 8.45
CA GLN A 67 6.33 -1.93 7.37
C GLN A 67 5.84 -2.59 6.10
N VAL A 68 4.89 -2.00 5.43
CA VAL A 68 4.30 -2.54 4.22
C VAL A 68 4.46 -1.57 3.07
N VAL A 69 5.03 -2.07 1.98
CA VAL A 69 5.14 -1.31 0.74
C VAL A 69 4.44 -2.09 -0.36
N ILE A 70 3.54 -1.46 -1.07
CA ILE A 70 2.83 -2.09 -2.18
C ILE A 70 3.15 -1.33 -3.46
N GLU A 71 3.59 -2.08 -4.48
CA GLU A 71 3.92 -1.52 -5.78
C GLU A 71 3.06 -2.12 -6.86
N SER A 72 2.67 -1.32 -7.84
CA SER A 72 1.93 -1.80 -8.98
C SER A 72 2.83 -2.56 -9.95
N ALA A 73 2.24 -3.13 -10.99
CA ALA A 73 3.03 -3.81 -12.02
C ALA A 73 4.00 -2.87 -12.72
N ARG A 74 3.75 -1.59 -12.69
CA ARG A 74 4.65 -0.60 -13.25
C ARG A 74 5.69 -0.12 -12.24
N LYS A 75 5.75 -0.77 -11.10
CA LYS A 75 6.66 -0.43 -10.03
C LYS A 75 6.40 0.93 -9.41
N GLU A 76 5.17 1.38 -9.49
CA GLU A 76 4.74 2.59 -8.81
C GLU A 76 4.31 2.24 -7.41
N ARG A 77 4.80 2.97 -6.44
CA ARG A 77 4.45 2.72 -5.06
C ARG A 77 3.07 3.29 -4.80
N VAL A 78 2.14 2.44 -4.46
CA VAL A 78 0.77 2.86 -4.19
C VAL A 78 0.46 2.89 -2.69
N LEU A 79 1.28 2.29 -1.87
CA LEU A 79 1.14 2.34 -0.42
C LEU A 79 2.49 2.14 0.24
N ASP A 80 2.77 2.94 1.26
CA ASP A 80 3.96 2.79 2.08
C ASP A 80 3.56 3.19 3.49
N THR A 81 3.38 2.22 4.36
CA THR A 81 2.88 2.51 5.71
C THR A 81 3.41 1.49 6.70
N THR A 82 3.32 1.81 7.97
CA THR A 82 3.62 0.89 9.05
C THR A 82 2.32 0.44 9.68
N MET A 83 2.13 -0.86 9.81
CA MET A 83 0.90 -1.39 10.37
C MET A 83 0.82 -1.08 11.86
N GLY A 84 -0.29 -0.52 12.28
CA GLY A 84 -0.52 -0.23 13.68
C GLY A 84 -0.96 -1.45 14.47
N GLY A 85 -1.16 -2.56 13.83
CA GLY A 85 -1.51 -3.82 14.44
C GLY A 85 -1.33 -4.93 13.43
N PRO A 86 -1.80 -6.13 13.68
CA PRO A 86 -1.52 -7.28 12.81
C PRO A 86 -2.31 -7.32 11.51
N ILE A 87 -3.27 -6.43 11.34
CA ILE A 87 -4.14 -6.45 10.16
C ILE A 87 -4.10 -5.13 9.42
N LEU A 88 -3.97 -5.19 8.12
CA LEU A 88 -4.06 -4.03 7.24
C LEU A 88 -5.12 -4.28 6.19
N LEU A 89 -6.02 -3.34 6.00
CA LEU A 89 -7.00 -3.38 4.92
C LEU A 89 -6.69 -2.26 3.94
N ALA A 90 -6.72 -2.56 2.66
CA ALA A 90 -6.45 -1.57 1.63
C ALA A 90 -7.40 -1.71 0.46
N LYS A 91 -7.61 -0.63 -0.25
CA LYS A 91 -8.47 -0.63 -1.43
C LYS A 91 -7.62 -0.32 -2.65
N LEU A 92 -7.47 -1.31 -3.52
CA LEU A 92 -6.62 -1.20 -4.69
C LEU A 92 -7.44 -1.27 -5.97
N ALA A 93 -6.99 -0.58 -7.00
CA ALA A 93 -7.59 -0.72 -8.32
C ALA A 93 -7.25 -2.10 -8.88
N PRO A 94 -8.04 -2.64 -9.80
CA PRO A 94 -7.70 -3.94 -10.38
C PRO A 94 -6.31 -3.93 -11.01
N GLY A 95 -5.58 -4.99 -10.79
CA GLY A 95 -4.22 -5.10 -11.30
C GLY A 95 -3.40 -6.06 -10.48
N THR A 96 -2.14 -6.20 -10.84
CA THR A 96 -1.19 -7.07 -10.13
C THR A 96 -0.26 -6.21 -9.30
N TYR A 97 -0.06 -6.61 -8.07
CA TYR A 97 0.73 -5.84 -7.12
C TYR A 97 1.76 -6.71 -6.42
N THR A 98 2.88 -6.08 -6.08
CA THR A 98 3.90 -6.72 -5.26
C THR A 98 3.86 -6.09 -3.88
N ILE A 99 3.74 -6.93 -2.86
CA ILE A 99 3.67 -6.49 -1.48
C ILE A 99 4.96 -6.91 -0.78
N ARG A 100 5.66 -5.95 -0.20
CA ARG A 100 6.82 -6.22 0.63
C ARG A 100 6.50 -5.85 2.05
N ALA A 101 6.64 -6.81 2.94
CA ALA A 101 6.36 -6.59 4.35
C ALA A 101 7.63 -6.86 5.14
N THR A 102 8.04 -5.92 5.97
CA THR A 102 9.29 -5.99 6.72
C THR A 102 9.02 -5.97 8.21
N SER A 103 9.54 -6.98 8.91
CA SER A 103 9.50 -7.03 10.35
C SER A 103 10.92 -7.22 10.84
N GLU A 104 11.43 -6.33 11.64
CA GLU A 104 12.76 -6.42 12.23
C GLU A 104 13.83 -6.78 11.19
N ALA A 105 13.92 -6.03 10.17
CA ALA A 105 14.92 -6.18 9.12
C ALA A 105 14.73 -7.40 8.20
N LYS A 106 13.68 -8.17 8.40
CA LYS A 106 13.37 -9.28 7.49
C LYS A 106 12.21 -8.92 6.59
N THR A 107 12.44 -8.95 5.29
CA THR A 107 11.40 -8.60 4.31
C THR A 107 10.87 -9.85 3.62
N LEU A 108 9.57 -9.96 3.60
CA LEU A 108 8.87 -10.99 2.83
C LEU A 108 8.15 -10.34 1.67
N THR A 109 8.11 -11.01 0.55
CA THR A 109 7.49 -10.47 -0.67
C THR A 109 6.43 -11.41 -1.20
N ARG A 110 5.30 -10.86 -1.58
CA ARG A 110 4.20 -11.61 -2.19
C ARG A 110 3.62 -10.86 -3.35
N THR A 111 3.16 -11.58 -4.34
CA THR A 111 2.48 -10.96 -5.48
C THR A 111 1.00 -11.31 -5.40
N VAL A 112 0.14 -10.36 -5.62
CA VAL A 112 -1.30 -10.56 -5.54
C VAL A 112 -1.97 -9.91 -6.73
N THR A 113 -3.04 -10.51 -7.22
CA THR A 113 -3.84 -9.93 -8.29
C THR A 113 -5.20 -9.55 -7.75
N ILE A 114 -5.56 -8.30 -7.98
CA ILE A 114 -6.87 -7.78 -7.62
C ILE A 114 -7.69 -7.71 -8.89
N ALA A 115 -8.70 -8.54 -9.00
CA ALA A 115 -9.46 -8.63 -10.25
C ALA A 115 -10.95 -8.57 -10.07
N ALA A 116 -11.47 -9.19 -9.08
CA ALA A 116 -12.91 -9.30 -8.92
C ALA A 116 -13.35 -8.66 -7.63
N PRO A 117 -14.62 -8.40 -7.47
CA PRO A 117 -15.10 -7.92 -6.19
C PRO A 117 -14.79 -8.96 -5.12
N GLY A 118 -14.62 -8.53 -3.94
CA GLY A 118 -14.34 -9.39 -2.82
C GLY A 118 -12.99 -9.11 -2.22
N LEU A 119 -12.77 -9.67 -1.04
CA LEU A 119 -11.58 -9.41 -0.26
C LEU A 119 -10.52 -10.47 -0.56
N ARG A 120 -9.33 -10.03 -0.88
CA ARG A 120 -8.20 -10.91 -1.09
C ARG A 120 -7.35 -10.87 0.16
N GLN A 121 -7.08 -12.02 0.75
CA GLN A 121 -6.30 -12.09 1.98
C GLN A 121 -4.89 -12.62 1.71
N VAL A 122 -3.89 -11.95 2.27
CA VAL A 122 -2.50 -12.35 2.16
C VAL A 122 -1.93 -12.45 3.57
N ASP A 123 -1.42 -13.61 3.93
CA ASP A 123 -0.82 -13.83 5.22
C ASP A 123 0.69 -13.81 5.11
N PHE A 124 1.32 -13.03 5.95
CA PHE A 124 2.77 -13.03 6.07
C PHE A 124 3.16 -13.68 7.39
N ARG A 125 4.07 -14.61 7.34
CA ARG A 125 4.55 -15.31 8.52
C ARG A 125 6.05 -15.24 8.60
N TRP A 126 6.57 -14.69 9.66
CA TRP A 126 8.01 -14.57 9.85
C TRP A 126 8.51 -15.66 10.80
N ASP A 127 9.68 -16.17 10.48
CA ASP A 127 10.36 -17.12 11.36
C ASP A 127 11.18 -16.30 12.33
N VAL A 128 10.62 -16.03 13.49
CA VAL A 128 11.27 -15.21 14.48
C VAL A 128 11.91 -16.11 15.51
N SER A 129 13.20 -16.04 15.66
CA SER A 129 13.87 -16.81 16.69
C SER A 129 13.85 -16.05 17.96
N ARG A 130 13.49 -16.68 18.99
CA ARG A 130 13.44 -16.06 20.29
C ARG A 130 14.41 -16.69 21.26
#